data_cdc963c356c77f672c6a802ecb3bc98e
#
_entry.id   cdc963c356c77f672c6a802ecb3bc98e
#
_cell.length_a   1.000
_cell.length_b   1.000
_cell.length_c   1.000
_cell.angle_alpha   90.00
_cell.angle_beta   90.00
_cell.angle_gamma   90.00
#
_symmetry.space_group_name_H-M   'P 1'
#
loop_
_entity.id
_entity.type
_entity.pdbx_description
1 polymer ?
#
loop_
_entity_poly.entity_id
_entity_poly.type
_entity_poly.pdbx_seq_one_letter_code
_entity_poly.pdbx_strand_id
1 'polypeptide(L)'
;MLRRTSDDSNNTIALFQQKRKYSTHCRRNLRAERYVVFVSKHHEGFCNWPSEVSWNWNSVDIGPHRDLVGELAEAVRKREGLHFGLYHSLYEWFNPLYLKDKASGFKTQDFVFQKTLPELVHLVNTYKPELIWSDGDWEAPDTYWNSTEFLAWLYNDSPVKDYVVVNDRWGKGCYCTHGGYYNCADRFTPGTLPDHKWEKCQSVDNRSWGYRRNMKLIELMDLPTIIQDMVYVVALGGNYLLNISPMEDGMISPLFEERLRGMGGWLAVNGEAIYASKPWRVQGENTTVPVWYTSKNNTVYAIMLEWPSKLMLNLEVPKTTKDTIVTLLDNPSVPLKWLPTEPAGMVILMPEDTPVSHGQAWVLKLVEVA
;
A
#
# COMPACT_ATOMS: atom_id res chain seq x y z
N MET A 1 0.15 14.44 16.09
CA MET A 1 -0.44 15.80 15.97
C MET A 1 -0.01 16.38 14.63
N LEU A 2 -0.86 16.35 13.63
CA LEU A 2 -0.59 16.98 12.34
C LEU A 2 -0.88 18.48 12.48
N ARG A 3 0.14 19.31 12.67
CA ARG A 3 -0.04 20.77 12.59
C ARG A 3 -0.38 21.15 11.16
N ARG A 4 -1.41 22.01 11.00
CA ARG A 4 -1.66 22.74 9.76
C ARG A 4 -0.44 23.62 9.48
N THR A 5 0.28 23.35 8.40
CA THR A 5 0.96 24.40 7.66
C THR A 5 -0.04 24.92 6.65
N SER A 6 -0.38 26.21 6.76
CA SER A 6 -1.09 26.95 5.75
C SER A 6 -0.27 26.92 4.47
N ASP A 7 -0.94 26.67 3.35
CA ASP A 7 -0.42 26.66 1.99
C ASP A 7 0.47 25.44 1.65
N ASP A 8 -0.19 24.44 1.15
CA ASP A 8 0.03 23.74 -0.12
C ASP A 8 -0.72 22.41 -0.18
N SER A 9 -1.47 22.26 -1.24
CA SER A 9 -2.47 21.25 -1.51
C SER A 9 -1.97 19.81 -1.75
N ASN A 10 -0.74 19.44 -1.31
CA ASN A 10 -0.10 18.17 -1.66
C ASN A 10 0.51 17.38 -0.48
N ASN A 11 0.08 17.63 0.75
CA ASN A 11 0.52 16.81 1.90
C ASN A 11 -0.22 15.47 1.89
N THR A 12 0.26 14.52 1.11
CA THR A 12 -0.31 13.17 1.06
C THR A 12 0.63 12.23 1.81
N ILE A 13 0.20 11.74 2.97
CA ILE A 13 0.74 10.50 3.53
C ILE A 13 0.25 9.41 2.58
N ALA A 14 1.10 9.01 1.65
CA ALA A 14 0.69 8.13 0.58
C ALA A 14 0.95 6.69 0.99
N LEU A 15 -0.03 6.11 1.66
CA LEU A 15 -0.18 4.66 1.67
C LEU A 15 -1.05 4.33 0.46
N PHE A 16 -0.44 3.89 -0.65
CA PHE A 16 -1.16 3.63 -1.88
C PHE A 16 -1.77 2.25 -1.84
N GLN A 17 -3.07 2.18 -1.98
CA GLN A 17 -3.79 0.95 -2.22
C GLN A 17 -4.57 1.02 -3.52
N GLN A 18 -4.34 0.06 -4.40
CA GLN A 18 -5.09 -0.12 -5.63
C GLN A 18 -6.23 -1.10 -5.36
N LYS A 19 -7.43 -0.61 -5.07
CA LYS A 19 -8.59 -1.45 -4.77
C LYS A 19 -9.27 -1.97 -6.04
N ARG A 20 -9.36 -3.28 -6.21
CA ARG A 20 -10.41 -3.91 -7.02
C ARG A 20 -11.49 -4.45 -6.09
N LYS A 21 -12.71 -3.94 -6.21
CA LYS A 21 -13.86 -4.48 -5.49
C LYS A 21 -14.17 -5.91 -5.92
N TYR A 22 -14.24 -6.80 -4.94
CA TYR A 22 -14.95 -8.05 -5.05
C TYR A 22 -16.41 -7.82 -4.64
N SER A 23 -17.24 -7.33 -5.53
CA SER A 23 -18.67 -7.55 -5.50
C SER A 23 -19.25 -7.25 -6.88
N THR A 24 -20.08 -8.14 -7.36
CA THR A 24 -20.78 -8.10 -8.65
C THR A 24 -21.84 -6.98 -8.71
N HIS A 25 -21.97 -6.11 -7.70
CA HIS A 25 -23.09 -5.19 -7.57
C HIS A 25 -22.77 -3.70 -7.27
N CYS A 26 -21.57 -3.22 -7.53
CA CYS A 26 -21.34 -1.77 -7.41
C CYS A 26 -20.49 -1.20 -8.55
N ARG A 27 -21.17 -0.67 -9.57
CA ARG A 27 -20.57 0.21 -10.60
C ARG A 27 -20.34 1.59 -9.97
N ARG A 28 -19.25 1.79 -9.25
CA ARG A 28 -18.71 3.12 -8.97
C ARG A 28 -17.48 3.35 -9.84
N ASN A 29 -17.38 4.55 -10.43
CA ASN A 29 -16.26 4.99 -11.23
C ASN A 29 -14.94 4.67 -10.53
N LEU A 30 -14.06 3.94 -11.23
CA LEU A 30 -12.73 3.54 -10.77
C LEU A 30 -11.82 4.78 -10.67
N ARG A 31 -12.02 5.61 -9.65
CA ARG A 31 -11.00 6.56 -9.22
C ARG A 31 -9.91 5.81 -8.47
N ALA A 32 -8.67 6.22 -8.65
CA ALA A 32 -7.54 5.71 -7.89
C ALA A 32 -7.77 5.98 -6.40
N GLU A 33 -8.05 4.93 -5.64
CA GLU A 33 -8.34 5.04 -4.20
C GLU A 33 -7.01 4.99 -3.44
N ARG A 34 -6.81 5.91 -2.50
CA ARG A 34 -5.64 5.99 -1.62
C ARG A 34 -6.08 5.75 -0.20
N TYR A 35 -5.29 4.98 0.55
CA TYR A 35 -5.60 4.66 1.94
C TYR A 35 -4.55 5.23 2.88
N VAL A 36 -5.00 5.70 4.04
CA VAL A 36 -4.17 5.95 5.21
C VAL A 36 -4.53 4.89 6.23
N VAL A 37 -3.59 3.99 6.53
CA VAL A 37 -3.76 2.95 7.56
C VAL A 37 -3.02 3.41 8.81
N PHE A 38 -3.77 3.66 9.87
CA PHE A 38 -3.21 4.14 11.13
C PHE A 38 -3.08 3.00 12.15
N VAL A 39 -1.95 2.96 12.85
CA VAL A 39 -1.73 1.98 13.92
C VAL A 39 -2.59 2.35 15.12
N SER A 40 -3.72 1.67 15.29
CA SER A 40 -4.58 1.86 16.46
C SER A 40 -3.91 1.32 17.72
N LYS A 41 -3.35 0.12 17.65
CA LYS A 41 -2.58 -0.54 18.70
C LYS A 41 -1.51 -1.42 18.07
N HIS A 42 -0.27 -1.36 18.55
CA HIS A 42 0.80 -2.28 18.21
C HIS A 42 1.00 -3.33 19.33
N HIS A 43 2.03 -4.14 19.24
CA HIS A 43 2.28 -5.32 20.10
C HIS A 43 2.53 -4.99 21.57
N GLU A 44 2.88 -3.74 21.91
CA GLU A 44 3.02 -3.29 23.30
C GLU A 44 1.68 -3.01 24.00
N GLY A 45 0.57 -3.00 23.22
CA GLY A 45 -0.78 -2.88 23.72
C GLY A 45 -1.26 -1.45 23.98
N PHE A 46 -0.47 -0.40 23.70
CA PHE A 46 -0.93 0.98 23.88
C PHE A 46 -1.97 1.35 22.81
N CYS A 47 -3.13 1.80 23.27
CA CYS A 47 -4.26 2.12 22.40
C CYS A 47 -4.25 3.61 22.04
N ASN A 48 -4.27 3.94 20.74
CA ASN A 48 -4.37 5.31 20.24
C ASN A 48 -5.81 5.87 20.22
N TRP A 49 -6.71 5.27 21.00
CA TRP A 49 -8.13 5.64 21.17
C TRP A 49 -8.60 5.29 22.58
N PRO A 50 -9.78 5.80 23.07
CA PRO A 50 -10.32 5.49 24.39
C PRO A 50 -10.85 4.04 24.45
N SER A 51 -9.93 3.07 24.61
CA SER A 51 -10.28 1.66 24.79
C SER A 51 -10.70 1.42 26.24
N GLU A 52 -11.96 1.01 26.46
CA GLU A 52 -12.49 0.70 27.79
C GLU A 52 -11.79 -0.49 28.47
N VAL A 53 -11.22 -1.40 27.65
CA VAL A 53 -10.50 -2.58 28.12
C VAL A 53 -8.98 -2.36 28.21
N SER A 54 -8.50 -1.13 27.98
CA SER A 54 -7.09 -0.69 28.11
C SER A 54 -6.98 0.49 29.06
N TRP A 55 -7.63 0.38 30.21
CA TRP A 55 -7.58 1.44 31.23
C TRP A 55 -6.16 1.85 31.58
N ASN A 56 -5.90 3.15 31.62
CA ASN A 56 -4.60 3.75 31.89
C ASN A 56 -3.45 3.33 30.94
N TRP A 57 -3.80 2.72 29.78
CA TRP A 57 -2.87 2.36 28.72
C TRP A 57 -3.41 2.75 27.33
N ASN A 58 -3.93 3.96 27.25
CA ASN A 58 -4.46 4.55 26.03
C ASN A 58 -4.17 6.05 25.97
N SER A 59 -4.27 6.63 24.76
CA SER A 59 -3.91 8.02 24.46
C SER A 59 -4.84 9.07 25.07
N VAL A 60 -5.99 8.65 25.62
CA VAL A 60 -6.93 9.54 26.32
C VAL A 60 -6.60 9.61 27.80
N ASP A 61 -6.30 8.48 28.41
CA ASP A 61 -5.96 8.43 29.85
C ASP A 61 -4.54 8.95 30.11
N ILE A 62 -3.60 8.63 29.20
CA ILE A 62 -2.17 8.97 29.36
C ILE A 62 -1.63 9.62 28.08
N GLY A 63 -0.71 10.56 28.27
CA GLY A 63 0.01 11.23 27.19
C GLY A 63 -0.76 12.42 26.63
N PRO A 64 -1.21 12.39 25.36
CA PRO A 64 -1.82 13.57 24.74
C PRO A 64 -3.24 13.88 25.22
N HIS A 65 -3.88 12.99 25.96
CA HIS A 65 -5.29 13.08 26.40
C HIS A 65 -6.25 13.34 25.23
N ARG A 66 -6.08 12.58 24.15
CA ARG A 66 -6.82 12.76 22.89
C ARG A 66 -7.13 11.40 22.24
N ASP A 67 -8.26 11.33 21.55
CA ASP A 67 -8.59 10.24 20.63
C ASP A 67 -7.86 10.43 19.29
N LEU A 68 -6.67 9.86 19.18
CA LEU A 68 -5.84 10.01 17.99
C LEU A 68 -6.42 9.28 16.77
N VAL A 69 -7.10 8.14 17.00
CA VAL A 69 -7.79 7.38 15.94
C VAL A 69 -8.95 8.21 15.37
N GLY A 70 -9.80 8.75 16.23
CA GLY A 70 -10.95 9.54 15.81
C GLY A 70 -10.56 10.81 15.07
N GLU A 71 -9.60 11.56 15.62
CA GLU A 71 -9.13 12.80 15.00
C GLU A 71 -8.48 12.58 13.63
N LEU A 72 -7.67 11.50 13.48
CA LEU A 72 -7.06 11.19 12.19
C LEU A 72 -8.10 10.67 11.19
N ALA A 73 -9.05 9.82 11.63
CA ALA A 73 -10.13 9.36 10.78
C ALA A 73 -10.94 10.52 10.20
N GLU A 74 -11.26 11.51 11.05
CA GLU A 74 -11.96 12.72 10.62
C GLU A 74 -11.12 13.55 9.62
N ALA A 75 -9.82 13.73 9.90
CA ALA A 75 -8.92 14.48 9.04
C ALA A 75 -8.75 13.84 7.66
N VAL A 76 -8.63 12.49 7.61
CA VAL A 76 -8.51 11.73 6.35
C VAL A 76 -9.80 11.86 5.53
N ARG A 77 -10.96 11.69 6.15
CA ARG A 77 -12.26 11.75 5.45
C ARG A 77 -12.63 13.14 4.91
N LYS A 78 -12.03 14.20 5.46
CA LYS A 78 -12.16 15.56 4.90
C LYS A 78 -11.41 15.75 3.58
N ARG A 79 -10.55 14.81 3.19
CA ARG A 79 -9.78 14.87 1.94
C ARG A 79 -10.41 13.96 0.89
N GLU A 80 -10.83 14.54 -0.23
CA GLU A 80 -11.39 13.78 -1.35
C GLU A 80 -10.39 12.74 -1.87
N GLY A 81 -10.86 11.51 -2.07
CA GLY A 81 -10.07 10.40 -2.60
C GLY A 81 -9.10 9.76 -1.58
N LEU A 82 -9.22 10.11 -0.27
CA LEU A 82 -8.54 9.39 0.81
C LEU A 82 -9.53 8.52 1.59
N HIS A 83 -9.08 7.32 1.92
CA HIS A 83 -9.80 6.32 2.68
C HIS A 83 -9.09 6.01 3.99
N PHE A 84 -9.85 5.71 5.04
CA PHE A 84 -9.30 5.44 6.35
C PHE A 84 -9.29 3.96 6.67
N GLY A 85 -8.12 3.43 7.03
CA GLY A 85 -7.92 2.08 7.51
C GLY A 85 -7.24 2.06 8.88
N LEU A 86 -7.32 0.92 9.55
CA LEU A 86 -6.71 0.67 10.85
C LEU A 86 -5.81 -0.55 10.80
N TYR A 87 -4.61 -0.43 11.37
CA TYR A 87 -3.80 -1.56 11.79
C TYR A 87 -4.14 -1.89 13.25
N HIS A 88 -4.24 -3.17 13.56
CA HIS A 88 -4.47 -3.66 14.91
C HIS A 88 -3.70 -4.93 15.19
N SER A 89 -2.86 -4.93 16.25
CA SER A 89 -2.20 -6.13 16.73
C SER A 89 -3.17 -7.01 17.49
N LEU A 90 -3.25 -8.29 17.13
CA LEU A 90 -4.09 -9.27 17.82
C LEU A 90 -3.55 -9.58 19.20
N TYR A 91 -2.23 -9.70 19.39
CA TYR A 91 -1.61 -9.99 20.68
C TYR A 91 -0.98 -8.76 21.34
N GLU A 92 -0.64 -8.92 22.61
CA GLU A 92 0.12 -7.94 23.40
C GLU A 92 1.25 -8.62 24.16
N TRP A 93 2.50 -8.19 23.92
CA TRP A 93 3.69 -8.85 24.48
C TRP A 93 3.67 -9.05 26.00
N PHE A 94 3.11 -8.11 26.75
CA PHE A 94 3.21 -8.04 28.21
C PHE A 94 1.87 -8.21 28.92
N ASN A 95 0.77 -8.44 28.19
CA ASN A 95 -0.55 -8.60 28.79
C ASN A 95 -0.65 -9.88 29.60
N PRO A 96 -1.01 -9.81 30.89
CA PRO A 96 -1.08 -11.00 31.77
C PRO A 96 -2.05 -12.07 31.28
N LEU A 97 -3.19 -11.67 30.67
CA LEU A 97 -4.17 -12.62 30.11
C LEU A 97 -3.56 -13.35 28.92
N TYR A 98 -2.89 -12.62 28.01
CA TYR A 98 -2.19 -13.23 26.88
C TYR A 98 -1.11 -14.22 27.32
N LEU A 99 -0.29 -13.82 28.28
CA LEU A 99 0.77 -14.66 28.80
C LEU A 99 0.21 -15.93 29.50
N LYS A 100 -0.94 -15.81 30.18
CA LYS A 100 -1.66 -16.93 30.77
C LYS A 100 -2.18 -17.90 29.71
N ASP A 101 -2.85 -17.37 28.67
CA ASP A 101 -3.35 -18.17 27.56
C ASP A 101 -2.20 -18.87 26.83
N LYS A 102 -1.10 -18.17 26.56
CA LYS A 102 0.11 -18.72 25.95
C LYS A 102 0.72 -19.83 26.81
N ALA A 103 0.81 -19.66 28.14
CA ALA A 103 1.31 -20.68 29.07
C ALA A 103 0.43 -21.93 29.10
N SER A 104 -0.89 -21.79 28.82
CA SER A 104 -1.82 -22.92 28.67
C SER A 104 -1.65 -23.68 27.34
N GLY A 105 -0.80 -23.20 26.45
CA GLY A 105 -0.72 -23.66 25.07
C GLY A 105 -1.92 -23.22 24.23
N PHE A 106 -2.46 -22.03 24.52
CA PHE A 106 -3.65 -21.43 23.88
C PHE A 106 -4.92 -22.30 24.02
N LYS A 107 -5.06 -23.00 25.14
CA LYS A 107 -6.27 -23.77 25.46
C LYS A 107 -7.36 -22.92 26.10
N THR A 108 -7.00 -21.77 26.64
CA THR A 108 -7.91 -20.71 27.12
C THR A 108 -7.83 -19.53 26.18
N GLN A 109 -8.89 -18.72 26.15
CA GLN A 109 -9.05 -17.56 25.27
C GLN A 109 -9.44 -16.31 26.09
N ASP A 110 -8.97 -16.24 27.34
CA ASP A 110 -9.31 -15.13 28.25
C ASP A 110 -8.92 -13.78 27.65
N PHE A 111 -7.72 -13.71 27.06
CA PHE A 111 -7.23 -12.49 26.39
C PHE A 111 -8.08 -12.10 25.18
N VAL A 112 -8.43 -13.07 24.36
CA VAL A 112 -9.20 -12.82 23.13
C VAL A 112 -10.57 -12.23 23.44
N PHE A 113 -11.32 -12.83 24.35
CA PHE A 113 -12.67 -12.40 24.68
C PHE A 113 -12.73 -11.17 25.60
N GLN A 114 -11.71 -10.94 26.43
CA GLN A 114 -11.72 -9.79 27.35
C GLN A 114 -10.97 -8.57 26.76
N LYS A 115 -10.19 -8.73 25.71
CA LYS A 115 -9.35 -7.67 25.17
C LYS A 115 -9.47 -7.53 23.65
N THR A 116 -8.95 -8.50 22.87
CA THR A 116 -8.77 -8.34 21.42
C THR A 116 -10.09 -8.15 20.68
N LEU A 117 -11.08 -9.00 20.89
CA LEU A 117 -12.38 -8.88 20.22
C LEU A 117 -13.18 -7.64 20.64
N PRO A 118 -13.29 -7.29 21.92
CA PRO A 118 -13.91 -6.03 22.32
C PRO A 118 -13.29 -4.81 21.64
N GLU A 119 -11.96 -4.75 21.53
CA GLU A 119 -11.25 -3.66 20.86
C GLU A 119 -11.54 -3.62 19.36
N LEU A 120 -11.46 -4.74 18.66
CA LEU A 120 -11.76 -4.81 17.23
C LEU A 120 -13.21 -4.40 16.94
N VAL A 121 -14.18 -4.90 17.72
CA VAL A 121 -15.60 -4.55 17.57
C VAL A 121 -15.82 -3.06 17.86
N HIS A 122 -15.21 -2.51 18.90
CA HIS A 122 -15.28 -1.08 19.23
C HIS A 122 -14.72 -0.22 18.08
N LEU A 123 -13.53 -0.55 17.58
CA LEU A 123 -12.90 0.17 16.46
C LEU A 123 -13.77 0.19 15.21
N VAL A 124 -14.37 -0.96 14.86
CA VAL A 124 -15.27 -1.07 13.70
C VAL A 124 -16.53 -0.25 13.88
N ASN A 125 -17.22 -0.38 15.03
CA ASN A 125 -18.47 0.31 15.27
C ASN A 125 -18.32 1.82 15.41
N THR A 126 -17.23 2.28 16.03
CA THR A 126 -16.99 3.69 16.30
C THR A 126 -16.40 4.42 15.11
N TYR A 127 -15.30 3.88 14.56
CA TYR A 127 -14.52 4.59 13.53
C TYR A 127 -14.83 4.15 12.11
N LYS A 128 -15.57 3.06 11.91
CA LYS A 128 -16.03 2.58 10.60
C LYS A 128 -14.91 2.55 9.54
N PRO A 129 -13.80 1.83 9.80
CA PRO A 129 -12.68 1.77 8.86
C PRO A 129 -13.07 1.07 7.57
N GLU A 130 -12.46 1.49 6.46
CA GLU A 130 -12.63 0.84 5.16
C GLU A 130 -11.65 -0.31 4.95
N LEU A 131 -10.64 -0.41 5.84
CA LEU A 131 -9.64 -1.46 5.84
C LEU A 131 -9.22 -1.77 7.26
N ILE A 132 -9.09 -3.08 7.58
CA ILE A 132 -8.47 -3.55 8.81
C ILE A 132 -7.23 -4.36 8.43
N TRP A 133 -6.07 -3.88 8.86
CA TRP A 133 -4.79 -4.54 8.76
C TRP A 133 -4.50 -5.23 10.08
N SER A 134 -4.78 -6.52 10.16
CA SER A 134 -4.50 -7.37 11.32
C SER A 134 -3.04 -7.76 11.35
N ASP A 135 -2.47 -7.94 12.53
CA ASP A 135 -1.09 -8.38 12.75
C ASP A 135 -0.94 -9.05 14.11
N GLY A 136 0.23 -9.63 14.38
CA GLY A 136 0.48 -10.28 15.67
C GLY A 136 -0.26 -11.61 15.85
N ASP A 137 -0.50 -12.31 14.77
CA ASP A 137 -1.31 -13.54 14.70
C ASP A 137 -0.49 -14.83 14.75
N TRP A 138 0.81 -14.78 14.49
CA TRP A 138 1.68 -15.92 14.17
C TRP A 138 1.96 -16.91 15.32
N GLU A 139 1.68 -16.54 16.57
CA GLU A 139 1.91 -17.43 17.71
C GLU A 139 0.81 -18.48 17.89
N ALA A 140 -0.42 -18.20 17.45
CA ALA A 140 -1.59 -19.05 17.69
C ALA A 140 -2.45 -19.20 16.42
N PRO A 141 -3.22 -20.31 16.29
CA PRO A 141 -4.10 -20.51 15.15
C PRO A 141 -5.29 -19.54 15.18
N ASP A 142 -5.96 -19.40 14.04
CA ASP A 142 -7.16 -18.60 13.85
C ASP A 142 -8.29 -18.95 14.82
N THR A 143 -8.39 -20.22 15.19
CA THR A 143 -9.35 -20.74 16.19
C THR A 143 -9.10 -20.16 17.59
N TYR A 144 -7.85 -19.90 17.97
CA TYR A 144 -7.55 -19.20 19.22
C TYR A 144 -7.97 -17.73 19.15
N TRP A 145 -7.69 -17.05 18.04
CA TRP A 145 -8.04 -15.64 17.85
C TRP A 145 -9.54 -15.41 17.65
N ASN A 146 -10.33 -16.47 17.47
CA ASN A 146 -11.75 -16.42 17.10
C ASN A 146 -11.96 -15.62 15.80
N SER A 147 -11.01 -15.75 14.88
CA SER A 147 -10.94 -14.90 13.67
C SER A 147 -12.09 -15.15 12.72
N THR A 148 -12.52 -16.40 12.56
CA THR A 148 -13.61 -16.77 11.66
C THR A 148 -14.92 -16.10 12.07
N GLU A 149 -15.26 -16.11 13.34
CA GLU A 149 -16.48 -15.49 13.89
C GLU A 149 -16.41 -13.97 13.78
N PHE A 150 -15.27 -13.38 14.09
CA PHE A 150 -15.08 -11.93 13.92
C PHE A 150 -15.25 -11.52 12.45
N LEU A 151 -14.61 -12.22 11.52
CA LEU A 151 -14.68 -11.94 10.09
C LEU A 151 -16.09 -12.21 9.54
N ALA A 152 -16.77 -13.25 10.01
CA ALA A 152 -18.17 -13.50 9.67
C ALA A 152 -19.06 -12.32 10.09
N TRP A 153 -18.95 -11.86 11.34
CA TRP A 153 -19.64 -10.65 11.79
C TRP A 153 -19.24 -9.42 10.98
N LEU A 154 -17.95 -9.23 10.71
CA LEU A 154 -17.45 -8.08 9.98
C LEU A 154 -18.08 -7.94 8.59
N TYR A 155 -18.18 -9.06 7.86
CA TYR A 155 -18.68 -9.07 6.48
C TYR A 155 -20.20 -9.23 6.34
N ASN A 156 -20.91 -9.72 7.38
CA ASN A 156 -22.35 -9.96 7.29
C ASN A 156 -23.17 -8.92 8.07
N ASP A 157 -22.70 -8.47 9.23
CA ASP A 157 -23.53 -7.74 10.19
C ASP A 157 -22.97 -6.37 10.61
N SER A 158 -21.66 -6.13 10.38
CA SER A 158 -21.03 -4.89 10.83
C SER A 158 -21.49 -3.66 10.03
N PRO A 159 -21.34 -2.45 10.57
CA PRO A 159 -21.69 -1.22 9.86
C PRO A 159 -20.82 -0.94 8.63
N VAL A 160 -19.74 -1.72 8.42
CA VAL A 160 -18.78 -1.55 7.33
C VAL A 160 -18.81 -2.70 6.30
N LYS A 161 -19.70 -3.65 6.46
CA LYS A 161 -19.79 -4.90 5.69
C LYS A 161 -19.75 -4.74 4.17
N ASP A 162 -20.33 -3.65 3.66
CA ASP A 162 -20.46 -3.44 2.22
C ASP A 162 -19.18 -2.95 1.54
N TYR A 163 -18.15 -2.57 2.33
CA TYR A 163 -16.96 -1.93 1.76
C TYR A 163 -15.63 -2.29 2.45
N VAL A 164 -15.65 -2.87 3.65
CA VAL A 164 -14.44 -3.21 4.39
C VAL A 164 -13.61 -4.27 3.67
N VAL A 165 -12.30 -4.17 3.77
CA VAL A 165 -11.35 -5.21 3.34
C VAL A 165 -10.38 -5.53 4.46
N VAL A 166 -9.87 -6.78 4.46
CA VAL A 166 -8.87 -7.25 5.43
C VAL A 166 -7.71 -7.94 4.71
N ASN A 167 -6.53 -7.97 5.35
CA ASN A 167 -5.38 -8.77 4.93
C ASN A 167 -5.56 -10.26 5.32
N ASP A 168 -4.46 -11.03 5.27
CA ASP A 168 -4.41 -12.47 5.55
C ASP A 168 -3.78 -12.83 6.91
N ARG A 169 -3.59 -11.83 7.83
CA ARG A 169 -2.93 -12.03 9.13
C ARG A 169 -3.95 -12.24 10.25
N TRP A 170 -4.60 -13.40 10.26
CA TRP A 170 -5.69 -13.71 11.20
C TRP A 170 -5.46 -14.98 12.02
N GLY A 171 -4.26 -15.57 11.92
CA GLY A 171 -3.87 -16.76 12.64
C GLY A 171 -2.70 -17.47 11.99
N LYS A 172 -1.98 -18.24 12.77
CA LYS A 172 -0.88 -19.07 12.29
C LYS A 172 -1.37 -20.01 11.18
N GLY A 173 -0.77 -19.90 10.00
CA GLY A 173 -1.14 -20.70 8.83
C GLY A 173 -2.13 -20.02 7.87
N CYS A 174 -2.61 -18.80 8.16
CA CYS A 174 -3.49 -18.05 7.27
C CYS A 174 -2.75 -17.34 6.14
N TYR A 175 -1.46 -17.06 6.29
CA TYR A 175 -0.65 -16.35 5.29
C TYR A 175 -0.70 -17.00 3.91
N CYS A 176 -0.92 -16.20 2.87
CA CYS A 176 -1.06 -16.65 1.49
C CYS A 176 -2.14 -17.72 1.25
N THR A 177 -3.10 -17.86 2.17
CA THR A 177 -4.13 -18.92 2.11
C THR A 177 -5.53 -18.34 2.33
N HIS A 178 -5.71 -17.51 3.35
CA HIS A 178 -7.01 -16.97 3.75
C HIS A 178 -6.93 -15.48 4.01
N GLY A 179 -7.73 -14.68 3.30
CA GLY A 179 -7.79 -13.22 3.46
C GLY A 179 -8.43 -12.54 2.26
N GLY A 180 -8.79 -11.28 2.42
CA GLY A 180 -9.29 -10.44 1.33
C GLY A 180 -8.19 -10.08 0.32
N TYR A 181 -6.97 -9.93 0.79
CA TYR A 181 -5.74 -9.84 0.02
C TYR A 181 -4.57 -10.43 0.82
N TYR A 182 -3.52 -10.87 0.13
CA TYR A 182 -2.39 -11.57 0.76
C TYR A 182 -1.20 -10.62 0.99
N ASN A 183 -0.73 -10.53 2.25
CA ASN A 183 0.57 -9.96 2.56
C ASN A 183 1.68 -11.02 2.55
N CYS A 184 1.36 -12.27 2.84
CA CYS A 184 2.24 -13.44 2.95
C CYS A 184 3.37 -13.28 3.99
N ALA A 185 4.12 -12.21 3.91
CA ALA A 185 5.18 -11.83 4.86
C ALA A 185 5.48 -10.34 4.73
N ASP A 186 6.23 -9.81 5.69
CA ASP A 186 6.80 -8.47 5.56
C ASP A 186 7.71 -8.38 4.35
N ARG A 187 7.57 -7.30 3.57
CA ARG A 187 8.37 -7.03 2.36
C ARG A 187 8.28 -8.14 1.31
N PHE A 188 7.18 -8.90 1.32
CA PHE A 188 6.95 -10.00 0.37
C PHE A 188 7.03 -9.55 -1.08
N THR A 189 7.64 -10.39 -1.90
CA THR A 189 7.80 -10.16 -3.34
C THR A 189 7.59 -11.50 -4.07
N PRO A 190 6.51 -11.66 -4.86
CA PRO A 190 6.11 -12.96 -5.39
C PRO A 190 6.98 -13.49 -6.54
N GLY A 191 7.80 -12.65 -7.19
CA GLY A 191 8.58 -13.03 -8.36
C GLY A 191 7.81 -13.17 -9.67
N THR A 192 6.55 -13.61 -9.62
CA THR A 192 5.64 -13.75 -10.77
C THR A 192 4.28 -13.19 -10.40
N LEU A 193 3.42 -12.96 -11.41
CA LEU A 193 2.04 -12.49 -11.20
C LEU A 193 1.24 -13.53 -10.40
N PRO A 194 0.80 -13.22 -9.17
CA PRO A 194 -0.05 -14.12 -8.38
C PRO A 194 -1.49 -14.17 -8.91
N ASP A 195 -2.15 -15.30 -8.69
CA ASP A 195 -3.57 -15.48 -9.02
C ASP A 195 -4.50 -14.71 -8.05
N HIS A 196 -4.04 -14.47 -6.83
CA HIS A 196 -4.79 -13.75 -5.78
C HIS A 196 -4.28 -12.32 -5.62
N LYS A 197 -5.17 -11.43 -5.15
CA LYS A 197 -4.76 -10.07 -4.77
C LYS A 197 -3.77 -10.09 -3.63
N TRP A 198 -2.76 -9.27 -3.74
CA TRP A 198 -1.66 -9.21 -2.78
C TRP A 198 -1.20 -7.78 -2.53
N GLU A 199 -0.48 -7.60 -1.45
CA GLU A 199 0.09 -6.34 -1.03
C GLU A 199 1.53 -6.55 -0.57
N LYS A 200 2.42 -5.69 -1.02
CA LYS A 200 3.73 -5.55 -0.39
C LYS A 200 3.66 -4.44 0.65
N CYS A 201 3.84 -4.79 1.92
CA CYS A 201 4.10 -3.81 2.95
C CYS A 201 5.62 -3.56 3.04
N GLN A 202 6.03 -2.30 2.93
CA GLN A 202 7.41 -1.85 2.97
C GLN A 202 7.53 -0.62 3.86
N SER A 203 8.68 -0.41 4.49
CA SER A 203 8.99 0.78 5.26
C SER A 203 10.11 1.59 4.60
N VAL A 204 10.01 2.92 4.65
CA VAL A 204 11.11 3.79 4.19
C VAL A 204 12.38 3.53 5.00
N ASP A 205 12.26 3.23 6.29
CA ASP A 205 13.38 2.74 7.09
C ASP A 205 13.53 1.22 6.91
N ASN A 206 14.61 0.77 6.28
CA ASN A 206 14.90 -0.65 6.07
C ASN A 206 15.18 -1.43 7.36
N ARG A 207 15.43 -0.74 8.48
CA ARG A 207 15.77 -1.34 9.77
C ARG A 207 14.60 -1.38 10.75
N SER A 208 13.56 -0.58 10.55
CA SER A 208 12.47 -0.46 11.52
C SER A 208 11.16 -0.07 10.86
N TRP A 209 10.06 -0.54 11.43
CA TRP A 209 8.71 -0.05 11.13
C TRP A 209 8.40 1.21 11.94
N GLY A 210 8.90 1.30 13.19
CA GLY A 210 8.78 2.47 14.04
C GLY A 210 9.88 3.49 13.81
N TYR A 211 9.64 4.75 14.23
CA TYR A 211 10.64 5.81 14.16
C TYR A 211 11.86 5.52 15.05
N ARG A 212 13.04 5.75 14.50
CA ARG A 212 14.31 5.64 15.22
C ARG A 212 15.03 6.99 15.19
N ARG A 213 15.30 7.55 16.35
CA ARG A 213 16.05 8.83 16.47
C ARG A 213 17.49 8.73 15.91
N ASN A 214 18.08 7.55 15.94
CA ASN A 214 19.44 7.27 15.48
C ASN A 214 19.53 6.65 14.09
N MET A 215 18.44 6.73 13.27
CA MET A 215 18.47 6.23 11.89
C MET A 215 19.52 6.95 11.07
N LYS A 216 20.22 6.20 10.21
CA LYS A 216 21.22 6.74 9.29
C LYS A 216 20.61 6.84 7.89
N LEU A 217 21.03 7.83 7.12
CA LEU A 217 20.52 8.04 5.75
C LEU A 217 20.70 6.80 4.85
N ILE A 218 21.82 6.08 4.99
CA ILE A 218 22.09 4.84 4.24
C ILE A 218 21.13 3.68 4.58
N GLU A 219 20.41 3.77 5.69
CA GLU A 219 19.44 2.78 6.11
C GLU A 219 18.03 3.08 5.58
N LEU A 220 17.84 4.26 5.01
CA LEU A 220 16.57 4.66 4.39
C LEU A 220 16.56 4.34 2.91
N MET A 221 15.42 3.88 2.41
CA MET A 221 15.21 3.75 0.97
C MET A 221 15.34 5.13 0.32
N ASP A 222 16.09 5.19 -0.76
CA ASP A 222 16.11 6.38 -1.62
C ASP A 222 14.88 6.42 -2.53
N LEU A 223 14.64 7.57 -3.14
CA LEU A 223 13.48 7.77 -3.98
C LEU A 223 13.46 6.86 -5.22
N PRO A 224 14.58 6.64 -5.94
CA PRO A 224 14.64 5.65 -7.04
C PRO A 224 14.15 4.27 -6.62
N THR A 225 14.68 3.76 -5.51
CA THR A 225 14.33 2.43 -4.99
C THR A 225 12.84 2.34 -4.63
N ILE A 226 12.27 3.37 -4.00
CA ILE A 226 10.83 3.41 -3.67
C ILE A 226 9.97 3.35 -4.94
N ILE A 227 10.33 4.12 -5.97
CA ILE A 227 9.56 4.17 -7.23
C ILE A 227 9.69 2.84 -7.97
N GLN A 228 10.90 2.29 -8.09
CA GLN A 228 11.15 1.00 -8.75
C GLN A 228 10.38 -0.14 -8.05
N ASP A 229 10.40 -0.16 -6.72
CA ASP A 229 9.68 -1.16 -5.94
C ASP A 229 8.15 -1.04 -6.13
N MET A 230 7.62 0.17 -6.11
CA MET A 230 6.21 0.43 -6.41
C MET A 230 5.82 -0.01 -7.82
N VAL A 231 6.62 0.33 -8.83
CA VAL A 231 6.38 -0.05 -10.24
C VAL A 231 6.35 -1.57 -10.38
N TYR A 232 7.32 -2.26 -9.81
CA TYR A 232 7.37 -3.72 -9.80
C TYR A 232 6.11 -4.33 -9.18
N VAL A 233 5.72 -3.86 -8.00
CA VAL A 233 4.52 -4.34 -7.28
C VAL A 233 3.27 -4.15 -8.12
N VAL A 234 3.08 -2.96 -8.70
CA VAL A 234 1.87 -2.65 -9.48
C VAL A 234 1.83 -3.44 -10.79
N ALA A 235 2.98 -3.62 -11.47
CA ALA A 235 3.07 -4.44 -12.68
C ALA A 235 2.69 -5.91 -12.42
N LEU A 236 2.96 -6.42 -11.21
CA LEU A 236 2.53 -7.74 -10.74
C LEU A 236 1.15 -7.74 -10.06
N GLY A 237 0.34 -6.71 -10.27
CA GLY A 237 -1.04 -6.64 -9.77
C GLY A 237 -1.18 -6.47 -8.27
N GLY A 238 -0.09 -6.16 -7.59
CA GLY A 238 -0.05 -5.91 -6.15
C GLY A 238 -0.47 -4.50 -5.76
N ASN A 239 -0.71 -4.32 -4.48
CA ASN A 239 -0.83 -3.05 -3.81
C ASN A 239 0.49 -2.71 -3.12
N TYR A 240 0.91 -1.46 -3.19
CA TYR A 240 2.11 -0.99 -2.52
C TYR A 240 1.75 -0.20 -1.27
N LEU A 241 2.04 -0.74 -0.09
CA LEU A 241 1.93 -0.07 1.19
C LEU A 241 3.31 0.41 1.61
N LEU A 242 3.49 1.75 1.71
CA LEU A 242 4.72 2.36 2.17
C LEU A 242 4.54 2.93 3.57
N ASN A 243 5.20 2.32 4.55
CA ASN A 243 5.16 2.76 5.93
C ASN A 243 6.14 3.90 6.20
N ILE A 244 5.66 4.89 6.92
CA ILE A 244 6.46 5.92 7.59
C ILE A 244 6.00 6.01 9.04
N SER A 245 6.88 6.45 9.94
CA SER A 245 6.54 6.64 11.35
C SER A 245 6.68 8.09 11.75
N PRO A 246 5.71 8.63 12.50
CA PRO A 246 5.86 9.95 13.10
C PRO A 246 6.95 9.96 14.18
N MET A 247 7.54 11.11 14.41
CA MET A 247 8.39 11.39 15.55
C MET A 247 7.56 11.46 16.84
N GLU A 248 8.22 11.55 17.99
CA GLU A 248 7.58 11.62 19.31
C GLU A 248 6.63 12.80 19.51
N ASP A 249 6.82 13.87 18.76
CA ASP A 249 5.96 15.06 18.73
C ASP A 249 4.78 14.94 17.75
N GLY A 250 4.67 13.80 17.06
CA GLY A 250 3.67 13.52 16.05
C GLY A 250 3.96 14.13 14.67
N MET A 251 5.14 14.72 14.47
CA MET A 251 5.56 15.24 13.17
C MET A 251 6.18 14.15 12.31
N ILE A 252 6.06 14.27 10.99
CA ILE A 252 6.80 13.44 10.04
C ILE A 252 8.21 14.00 9.90
N SER A 253 9.22 13.12 9.97
CA SER A 253 10.61 13.57 9.84
C SER A 253 10.85 14.14 8.44
N PRO A 254 11.69 15.19 8.31
CA PRO A 254 12.00 15.81 7.02
C PRO A 254 12.51 14.80 5.96
N LEU A 255 13.20 13.75 6.38
CA LEU A 255 13.70 12.70 5.49
C LEU A 255 12.55 11.85 4.92
N PHE A 256 11.56 11.49 5.73
CA PHE A 256 10.37 10.77 5.25
C PHE A 256 9.49 11.68 4.39
N GLU A 257 9.34 12.94 4.79
CA GLU A 257 8.57 13.93 4.03
C GLU A 257 9.15 14.14 2.63
N GLU A 258 10.48 14.26 2.51
CA GLU A 258 11.16 14.38 1.21
C GLU A 258 10.90 13.18 0.31
N ARG A 259 10.97 11.93 0.82
CA ARG A 259 10.66 10.72 0.06
C ARG A 259 9.19 10.69 -0.41
N LEU A 260 8.26 11.03 0.47
CA LEU A 260 6.84 11.07 0.13
C LEU A 260 6.51 12.15 -0.91
N ARG A 261 7.10 13.35 -0.77
CA ARG A 261 6.91 14.43 -1.73
C ARG A 261 7.54 14.11 -3.08
N GLY A 262 8.73 13.51 -3.10
CA GLY A 262 9.38 13.06 -4.33
C GLY A 262 8.55 12.01 -5.06
N MET A 263 8.04 11.01 -4.35
CA MET A 263 7.12 10.01 -4.91
C MET A 263 5.82 10.66 -5.42
N GLY A 264 5.27 11.62 -4.67
CA GLY A 264 4.10 12.40 -5.08
C GLY A 264 4.35 13.20 -6.36
N GLY A 265 5.52 13.82 -6.50
CA GLY A 265 5.94 14.54 -7.70
C GLY A 265 6.02 13.60 -8.92
N TRP A 266 6.64 12.44 -8.77
CA TRP A 266 6.69 11.43 -9.85
C TRP A 266 5.28 10.95 -10.25
N LEU A 267 4.41 10.70 -9.29
CA LEU A 267 3.04 10.25 -9.52
C LEU A 267 2.14 11.33 -10.12
N ALA A 268 2.44 12.61 -9.90
CA ALA A 268 1.70 13.70 -10.55
C ALA A 268 1.84 13.66 -12.07
N VAL A 269 2.98 13.19 -12.58
CA VAL A 269 3.25 13.02 -14.02
C VAL A 269 2.83 11.62 -14.49
N ASN A 270 3.25 10.58 -13.77
CA ASN A 270 3.20 9.20 -14.24
C ASN A 270 2.05 8.38 -13.63
N GLY A 271 1.22 8.97 -12.77
CA GLY A 271 0.16 8.27 -12.03
C GLY A 271 -0.90 7.61 -12.93
N GLU A 272 -1.04 8.05 -14.18
CA GLU A 272 -1.94 7.40 -15.16
C GLU A 272 -1.57 5.93 -15.36
N ALA A 273 -0.28 5.60 -15.35
CA ALA A 273 0.23 4.24 -15.51
C ALA A 273 0.09 3.39 -14.24
N ILE A 274 -0.08 4.02 -13.07
CA ILE A 274 -0.11 3.36 -11.76
C ILE A 274 -1.55 3.21 -11.26
N TYR A 275 -2.30 4.34 -11.23
CA TYR A 275 -3.62 4.37 -10.63
C TYR A 275 -4.68 3.68 -11.49
N ALA A 276 -5.41 2.74 -10.89
CA ALA A 276 -6.45 1.95 -11.54
C ALA A 276 -5.96 1.22 -12.80
N SER A 277 -4.65 0.96 -12.91
CA SER A 277 -4.05 0.10 -13.93
C SER A 277 -4.20 -1.39 -13.57
N LYS A 278 -3.87 -2.24 -14.51
CA LYS A 278 -3.88 -3.70 -14.39
C LYS A 278 -2.53 -4.24 -14.89
N PRO A 279 -2.09 -5.41 -14.41
CA PRO A 279 -1.04 -6.13 -15.10
C PRO A 279 -1.39 -6.27 -16.58
N TRP A 280 -0.42 -6.07 -17.43
CA TRP A 280 -0.57 -6.39 -18.83
C TRP A 280 -0.32 -7.88 -19.06
N ARG A 281 -0.49 -8.40 -20.29
CA ARG A 281 -0.28 -9.81 -20.63
C ARG A 281 1.14 -10.31 -20.34
N VAL A 282 2.12 -9.41 -20.41
CA VAL A 282 3.50 -9.63 -19.97
C VAL A 282 3.83 -8.52 -18.96
N GLN A 283 4.43 -8.87 -17.85
CA GLN A 283 4.66 -7.94 -16.74
C GLN A 283 5.93 -7.11 -16.91
N GLY A 284 6.92 -7.62 -17.63
CA GLY A 284 8.17 -6.89 -17.88
C GLY A 284 9.09 -7.58 -18.86
N GLU A 285 10.09 -6.85 -19.33
CA GLU A 285 11.20 -7.30 -20.17
C GLU A 285 12.49 -6.51 -19.87
N ASN A 286 13.61 -7.02 -20.31
CA ASN A 286 14.93 -6.40 -20.08
C ASN A 286 15.84 -6.59 -21.30
N THR A 287 15.48 -5.94 -22.41
CA THR A 287 16.21 -6.02 -23.67
C THR A 287 17.27 -4.91 -23.81
N THR A 288 16.89 -3.67 -23.54
CA THR A 288 17.79 -2.51 -23.55
C THR A 288 18.01 -2.00 -22.13
N VAL A 289 16.94 -1.84 -21.39
CA VAL A 289 16.87 -1.45 -19.96
C VAL A 289 15.72 -2.21 -19.32
N PRO A 290 15.66 -2.34 -17.98
CA PRO A 290 14.52 -2.93 -17.31
C PRO A 290 13.24 -2.13 -17.57
N VAL A 291 12.22 -2.80 -18.11
CA VAL A 291 10.90 -2.23 -18.41
C VAL A 291 9.81 -3.07 -17.73
N TRP A 292 8.89 -2.40 -17.05
CA TRP A 292 7.69 -3.02 -16.48
C TRP A 292 6.44 -2.50 -17.18
N TYR A 293 5.44 -3.37 -17.28
CA TYR A 293 4.21 -3.07 -18.02
C TYR A 293 2.99 -3.01 -17.12
N THR A 294 2.17 -1.98 -17.36
CA THR A 294 0.79 -1.91 -16.86
C THR A 294 -0.14 -1.60 -18.02
N SER A 295 -1.43 -1.79 -17.80
CA SER A 295 -2.43 -1.47 -18.83
C SER A 295 -3.69 -0.83 -18.22
N LYS A 296 -4.36 0.01 -19.03
CA LYS A 296 -5.61 0.68 -18.64
C LYS A 296 -6.36 1.10 -19.90
N ASN A 297 -7.65 0.73 -20.02
CA ASN A 297 -8.51 1.14 -21.11
C ASN A 297 -7.89 0.96 -22.51
N ASN A 298 -7.37 -0.22 -22.82
CA ASN A 298 -6.66 -0.56 -24.06
C ASN A 298 -5.36 0.22 -24.33
N THR A 299 -4.86 0.93 -23.35
CA THR A 299 -3.55 1.57 -23.39
C THR A 299 -2.57 0.75 -22.58
N VAL A 300 -1.37 0.58 -23.10
CA VAL A 300 -0.25 -0.08 -22.40
C VAL A 300 0.76 0.99 -21.99
N TYR A 301 1.29 0.85 -20.79
CA TYR A 301 2.33 1.72 -20.25
C TYR A 301 3.59 0.90 -20.09
N ALA A 302 4.67 1.31 -20.78
CA ALA A 302 6.01 0.76 -20.61
C ALA A 302 6.80 1.67 -19.68
N ILE A 303 7.11 1.19 -18.49
CA ILE A 303 7.76 1.94 -17.41
C ILE A 303 9.22 1.53 -17.38
N MET A 304 10.09 2.40 -17.90
CA MET A 304 11.53 2.22 -17.92
C MET A 304 12.14 2.60 -16.57
N LEU A 305 12.93 1.72 -15.99
CA LEU A 305 13.64 1.99 -14.73
C LEU A 305 14.98 2.68 -14.94
N GLU A 306 15.48 2.70 -16.18
CA GLU A 306 16.69 3.37 -16.61
C GLU A 306 16.43 4.07 -17.93
N TRP A 307 17.16 5.18 -18.20
CA TRP A 307 17.11 5.84 -19.51
C TRP A 307 18.08 5.16 -20.48
N PRO A 308 17.65 4.83 -21.71
CA PRO A 308 18.51 4.15 -22.68
C PRO A 308 19.72 5.00 -23.10
N SER A 309 20.94 4.51 -22.84
CA SER A 309 22.18 5.25 -23.10
C SER A 309 22.45 5.56 -24.59
N LYS A 310 21.88 4.74 -25.51
CA LYS A 310 22.04 4.90 -26.96
C LYS A 310 20.86 5.63 -27.60
N LEU A 311 19.98 6.22 -26.85
CA LEU A 311 18.77 6.90 -27.34
C LEU A 311 17.87 6.00 -28.22
N MET A 312 17.95 4.71 -28.02
CA MET A 312 17.12 3.71 -28.67
C MET A 312 16.63 2.71 -27.62
N LEU A 313 15.33 2.53 -27.57
CA LEU A 313 14.69 1.53 -26.70
C LEU A 313 14.13 0.41 -27.57
N ASN A 314 14.57 -0.81 -27.37
CA ASN A 314 14.01 -1.99 -27.99
C ASN A 314 13.01 -2.65 -27.03
N LEU A 315 11.76 -2.79 -27.48
CA LEU A 315 10.70 -3.55 -26.81
C LEU A 315 10.32 -4.72 -27.70
N GLU A 316 10.46 -5.95 -27.22
CA GLU A 316 10.20 -7.17 -27.99
C GLU A 316 8.76 -7.67 -27.87
N VAL A 317 8.05 -7.22 -26.83
CA VAL A 317 6.76 -7.76 -26.48
C VAL A 317 5.58 -7.07 -27.15
N PRO A 318 5.50 -5.74 -27.31
CA PRO A 318 4.33 -5.06 -27.88
C PRO A 318 4.13 -5.44 -29.35
N LYS A 319 2.92 -5.89 -29.70
CA LYS A 319 2.54 -6.09 -31.11
C LYS A 319 1.99 -4.80 -31.67
N THR A 320 2.71 -4.22 -32.61
CA THR A 320 2.38 -2.93 -33.22
C THR A 320 1.34 -3.04 -34.31
N THR A 321 0.62 -1.96 -34.59
CA THR A 321 -0.23 -1.76 -35.74
C THR A 321 0.19 -0.50 -36.50
N LYS A 322 -0.37 -0.25 -37.66
CA LYS A 322 -0.13 0.99 -38.41
C LYS A 322 -0.60 2.27 -37.66
N ASP A 323 -1.50 2.08 -36.71
CA ASP A 323 -2.12 3.17 -35.93
C ASP A 323 -1.47 3.31 -34.52
N THR A 324 -0.40 2.55 -34.25
CA THR A 324 0.33 2.62 -32.97
C THR A 324 0.93 4.01 -32.74
N ILE A 325 0.63 4.59 -31.58
CA ILE A 325 1.18 5.88 -31.14
C ILE A 325 1.96 5.67 -29.85
N VAL A 326 3.15 6.25 -29.80
CA VAL A 326 4.06 6.20 -28.65
C VAL A 326 4.32 7.62 -28.17
N THR A 327 4.09 7.90 -26.89
CA THR A 327 4.41 9.19 -26.25
C THR A 327 5.02 8.99 -24.88
N LEU A 328 5.79 9.95 -24.39
CA LEU A 328 6.17 10.03 -22.97
C LEU A 328 5.06 10.68 -22.15
N LEU A 329 4.80 10.19 -20.94
CA LEU A 329 3.77 10.80 -20.08
C LEU A 329 4.14 12.21 -19.62
N ASP A 330 5.41 12.54 -19.51
CA ASP A 330 5.84 13.91 -19.17
C ASP A 330 5.83 14.86 -20.39
N ASN A 331 5.72 14.33 -21.62
CA ASN A 331 5.53 15.12 -22.85
C ASN A 331 4.51 14.45 -23.80
N PRO A 332 3.24 14.33 -23.41
CA PRO A 332 2.24 13.54 -24.15
C PRO A 332 1.82 14.15 -25.49
N SER A 333 2.16 15.40 -25.75
CA SER A 333 1.84 16.07 -27.01
C SER A 333 2.81 15.78 -28.16
N VAL A 334 3.97 15.14 -27.87
CA VAL A 334 4.99 14.85 -28.87
C VAL A 334 5.10 13.34 -29.08
N PRO A 335 4.57 12.80 -30.20
CA PRO A 335 4.77 11.41 -30.56
C PRO A 335 6.23 11.10 -30.84
N LEU A 336 6.70 9.97 -30.30
CA LEU A 336 8.04 9.45 -30.57
C LEU A 336 8.06 8.64 -31.88
N LYS A 337 9.15 8.72 -32.62
CA LYS A 337 9.39 7.88 -33.79
C LYS A 337 9.74 6.46 -33.36
N TRP A 338 9.18 5.47 -34.04
CA TRP A 338 9.45 4.06 -33.80
C TRP A 338 9.42 3.26 -35.09
N LEU A 339 10.02 2.08 -35.08
CA LEU A 339 10.01 1.12 -36.18
C LEU A 339 9.62 -0.25 -35.64
N PRO A 340 8.75 -1.00 -36.35
CA PRO A 340 8.41 -2.37 -35.94
C PRO A 340 9.61 -3.31 -36.09
N THR A 341 9.62 -4.36 -35.25
CA THR A 341 10.59 -5.47 -35.34
C THR A 341 9.84 -6.80 -35.55
N GLU A 342 10.51 -7.75 -36.20
CA GLU A 342 9.95 -9.09 -36.43
C GLU A 342 10.44 -10.09 -35.36
N PRO A 343 9.60 -11.05 -34.92
CA PRO A 343 8.19 -11.30 -35.29
C PRO A 343 7.20 -10.41 -34.53
N ALA A 344 7.62 -9.62 -33.58
CA ALA A 344 6.87 -8.65 -32.80
C ALA A 344 7.85 -7.63 -32.20
N GLY A 345 7.33 -6.53 -31.67
CA GLY A 345 8.12 -5.52 -30.98
C GLY A 345 8.27 -4.23 -31.76
N MET A 346 9.08 -3.33 -31.18
CA MET A 346 9.42 -2.05 -31.78
C MET A 346 10.75 -1.51 -31.26
N VAL A 347 11.44 -0.73 -32.09
CA VAL A 347 12.55 0.14 -31.66
C VAL A 347 12.03 1.58 -31.63
N ILE A 348 12.15 2.22 -30.48
CA ILE A 348 11.70 3.60 -30.25
C ILE A 348 12.93 4.51 -30.19
N LEU A 349 12.89 5.63 -30.95
CA LEU A 349 13.90 6.69 -30.86
C LEU A 349 13.58 7.58 -29.68
N MET A 350 14.46 7.57 -28.68
CA MET A 350 14.32 8.40 -27.48
C MET A 350 14.88 9.80 -27.74
N PRO A 351 14.32 10.84 -27.11
CA PRO A 351 14.84 12.20 -27.23
C PRO A 351 16.26 12.32 -26.64
N GLU A 352 17.05 13.24 -27.18
CA GLU A 352 18.42 13.51 -26.71
C GLU A 352 18.43 14.07 -25.28
N ASP A 353 17.49 14.97 -25.00
CA ASP A 353 17.30 15.51 -23.65
C ASP A 353 16.51 14.50 -22.81
N THR A 354 17.16 13.95 -21.81
CA THR A 354 16.48 13.12 -20.81
C THR A 354 15.49 13.97 -20.06
N PRO A 355 14.18 13.64 -20.13
CA PRO A 355 13.18 14.43 -19.40
C PRO A 355 13.48 14.43 -17.90
N VAL A 356 13.27 15.58 -17.26
CA VAL A 356 13.51 15.77 -15.82
C VAL A 356 12.39 15.13 -14.99
N SER A 357 11.85 14.00 -15.41
CA SER A 357 10.82 13.23 -14.69
C SER A 357 11.35 12.74 -13.33
N HIS A 358 11.82 13.66 -12.51
CA HIS A 358 12.47 13.42 -11.20
C HIS A 358 13.57 12.36 -11.22
N GLY A 359 14.11 11.99 -12.41
CA GLY A 359 15.26 11.13 -12.60
C GLY A 359 15.14 9.67 -12.12
N GLN A 360 13.90 9.15 -11.95
CA GLN A 360 13.72 7.89 -11.22
C GLN A 360 13.17 6.74 -12.06
N ALA A 361 12.25 7.04 -12.97
CA ALA A 361 11.67 6.14 -13.95
C ALA A 361 10.88 6.97 -14.97
N TRP A 362 10.77 6.47 -16.19
CA TRP A 362 10.10 7.17 -17.30
C TRP A 362 9.01 6.29 -17.88
N VAL A 363 7.88 6.87 -18.24
CA VAL A 363 6.72 6.10 -18.70
C VAL A 363 6.39 6.43 -20.13
N LEU A 364 6.42 5.43 -20.99
CA LEU A 364 5.87 5.48 -22.33
C LEU A 364 4.41 5.03 -22.31
N LYS A 365 3.57 5.80 -22.96
CA LYS A 365 2.18 5.46 -23.27
C LYS A 365 2.12 4.90 -24.68
N LEU A 366 1.70 3.64 -24.79
CA LEU A 366 1.54 2.91 -26.04
C LEU A 366 0.06 2.73 -26.33
N VAL A 367 -0.43 3.32 -27.39
CA VAL A 367 -1.83 3.25 -27.84
C VAL A 367 -1.88 2.36 -29.09
N GLU A 368 -2.94 1.58 -29.25
CA GLU A 368 -3.12 0.63 -30.38
C GLU A 368 -1.97 -0.37 -30.47
N VAL A 369 -1.62 -1.01 -29.33
CA VAL A 369 -0.73 -2.17 -29.24
C VAL A 369 -1.44 -3.35 -28.58
N ALA A 370 -1.05 -4.59 -28.96
CA ALA A 370 -1.57 -5.85 -28.42
C ALA A 370 -0.47 -6.69 -27.73
#